data_7377d8d2a916d41ffe1e899589272c48
#
_entry.id   7377d8d2a916d41ffe1e899589272c48
#
_cell.length_a   1.000
_cell.length_b   1.000
_cell.length_c   1.000
_cell.angle_alpha   90.00
_cell.angle_beta   90.00
_cell.angle_gamma   90.00
#
_symmetry.space_group_name_H-M   'P 1'
#
loop_
_entity.id
_entity.type
_entity.pdbx_description
1 polymer ?
#
loop_
_entity_poly.entity_id
_entity_poly.type
_entity_poly.pdbx_seq_one_letter_code
_entity_poly.pdbx_strand_id
1 'polypeptide(L)'
;MWRYRGQDMNQRRRRSERGVTLIEMMVVVIIIGLFAALVGPQLFKNVGKSKRTAAHAQIENFMTALVSYNGDVGAFPSTEMGLQVLRVKPENVNNWSGPYLMKDIPQDPWGRPYLYKYPGEHGDAPEIVSLGADGQPGGEGENADIVSWSNK
;
A
#
# COMPACT_ATOMS: atom_id res chain seq x y z
N MET A 1 -69.29 -5.12 55.39
CA MET A 1 -67.97 -4.55 55.23
C MET A 1 -67.05 -5.64 54.77
N TRP A 2 -66.92 -5.92 53.43
CA TRP A 2 -66.07 -6.93 52.82
C TRP A 2 -65.16 -6.27 51.83
N ARG A 3 -63.82 -6.34 52.08
CA ARG A 3 -62.79 -5.90 51.17
C ARG A 3 -62.45 -7.02 50.22
N TYR A 4 -62.67 -6.80 48.92
CA TYR A 4 -62.10 -7.64 47.88
C TYR A 4 -60.66 -7.18 47.61
N ARG A 5 -59.74 -8.11 47.86
CA ARG A 5 -58.32 -7.95 47.57
C ARG A 5 -58.10 -8.46 46.13
N GLY A 6 -57.88 -7.53 45.20
CA GLY A 6 -57.50 -7.86 43.83
C GLY A 6 -56.12 -8.54 43.79
N GLN A 7 -56.12 -9.70 43.17
CA GLN A 7 -54.89 -10.41 42.88
C GLN A 7 -54.35 -9.89 41.51
N ASP A 8 -53.27 -9.15 41.58
CA ASP A 8 -52.49 -8.80 40.39
C ASP A 8 -51.82 -10.05 39.85
N MET A 9 -52.42 -10.65 38.83
CA MET A 9 -51.77 -11.70 38.05
C MET A 9 -50.69 -11.11 37.14
N ASN A 10 -49.49 -11.09 37.63
CA ASN A 10 -48.29 -10.72 36.88
C ASN A 10 -48.01 -11.78 35.78
N GLN A 11 -48.63 -11.61 34.62
CA GLN A 11 -48.36 -12.41 33.44
C GLN A 11 -46.96 -12.12 32.93
N ARG A 12 -45.95 -12.83 33.44
CA ARG A 12 -44.63 -12.89 32.84
C ARG A 12 -44.75 -13.48 31.43
N ARG A 13 -44.74 -12.59 30.41
CA ARG A 13 -44.58 -13.01 29.02
C ARG A 13 -43.22 -13.74 28.91
N ARG A 14 -43.31 -15.08 28.84
CA ARG A 14 -42.16 -15.91 28.46
C ARG A 14 -41.79 -15.49 27.04
N ARG A 15 -40.70 -14.74 26.88
CA ARG A 15 -40.06 -14.59 25.60
C ARG A 15 -39.63 -15.98 25.16
N SER A 16 -40.23 -16.47 24.10
CA SER A 16 -39.80 -17.69 23.41
C SER A 16 -38.39 -17.47 22.90
N GLU A 17 -37.42 -18.00 23.62
CA GLU A 17 -36.03 -18.10 23.13
C GLU A 17 -36.02 -19.12 21.99
N ARG A 18 -36.05 -18.63 20.79
CA ARG A 18 -35.87 -19.47 19.58
C ARG A 18 -34.42 -19.88 19.52
N GLY A 19 -34.10 -21.08 19.84
CA GLY A 19 -32.77 -21.68 19.63
C GLY A 19 -32.47 -21.76 18.12
N VAL A 20 -31.25 -21.47 17.75
CA VAL A 20 -30.77 -21.59 16.36
C VAL A 20 -30.55 -23.10 16.08
N THR A 21 -31.02 -23.57 14.95
CA THR A 21 -30.84 -24.97 14.57
C THR A 21 -29.48 -25.22 13.95
N LEU A 22 -28.92 -26.41 14.06
CA LEU A 22 -27.66 -26.81 13.46
C LEU A 22 -27.68 -26.62 11.93
N ILE A 23 -28.81 -26.96 11.30
CA ILE A 23 -28.99 -26.79 9.84
C ILE A 23 -28.95 -25.31 9.42
N GLU A 24 -29.52 -24.42 10.23
CA GLU A 24 -29.51 -22.98 9.96
C GLU A 24 -28.08 -22.43 9.99
N MET A 25 -27.26 -22.87 10.95
CA MET A 25 -25.82 -22.50 10.99
C MET A 25 -25.05 -23.07 9.81
N MET A 26 -25.32 -24.33 9.41
CA MET A 26 -24.67 -24.93 8.24
C MET A 26 -24.98 -24.14 6.95
N VAL A 27 -26.26 -23.78 6.75
CA VAL A 27 -26.66 -22.98 5.57
C VAL A 27 -26.00 -21.61 5.56
N VAL A 28 -25.92 -20.94 6.71
CA VAL A 28 -25.24 -19.64 6.84
C VAL A 28 -23.75 -19.75 6.47
N VAL A 29 -23.06 -20.77 6.98
CA VAL A 29 -21.62 -20.96 6.67
C VAL A 29 -21.41 -21.27 5.18
N ILE A 30 -22.29 -22.07 4.57
CA ILE A 30 -22.22 -22.36 3.12
C ILE A 30 -22.41 -21.08 2.30
N ILE A 31 -23.40 -20.26 2.64
CA ILE A 31 -23.66 -18.98 1.95
C ILE A 31 -22.47 -18.04 2.08
N ILE A 32 -21.93 -17.87 3.30
CA ILE A 32 -20.73 -17.01 3.53
C ILE A 32 -19.55 -17.56 2.74
N GLY A 33 -19.32 -18.86 2.73
CA GLY A 33 -18.25 -19.50 1.96
C GLY A 33 -18.38 -19.26 0.47
N LEU A 34 -19.59 -19.33 -0.09
CA LEU A 34 -19.87 -19.06 -1.49
C LEU A 34 -19.55 -17.59 -1.85
N PHE A 35 -20.00 -16.64 -1.04
CA PHE A 35 -19.69 -15.22 -1.24
C PHE A 35 -18.20 -14.92 -1.10
N ALA A 36 -17.52 -15.51 -0.12
CA ALA A 36 -16.09 -15.34 0.08
C ALA A 36 -15.28 -15.85 -1.13
N ALA A 37 -15.67 -16.98 -1.70
CA ALA A 37 -15.03 -17.53 -2.90
C ALA A 37 -15.23 -16.66 -4.14
N LEU A 38 -16.37 -15.98 -4.27
CA LEU A 38 -16.67 -15.11 -5.40
C LEU A 38 -15.98 -13.75 -5.32
N VAL A 39 -15.96 -13.15 -4.11
CA VAL A 39 -15.47 -11.76 -3.90
C VAL A 39 -13.97 -11.73 -3.60
N GLY A 40 -13.45 -12.76 -2.93
CA GLY A 40 -12.05 -12.82 -2.48
C GLY A 40 -11.03 -12.52 -3.58
N PRO A 41 -11.05 -13.19 -4.74
CA PRO A 41 -10.06 -12.98 -5.80
C PRO A 41 -10.03 -11.55 -6.36
N GLN A 42 -11.18 -10.86 -6.41
CA GLN A 42 -11.25 -9.48 -6.88
C GLN A 42 -10.61 -8.49 -5.91
N LEU A 43 -10.77 -8.71 -4.60
CA LEU A 43 -10.17 -7.85 -3.58
C LEU A 43 -8.64 -7.91 -3.64
N PHE A 44 -8.07 -9.10 -3.77
CA PHE A 44 -6.61 -9.26 -3.88
C PHE A 44 -6.03 -8.57 -5.12
N LYS A 45 -6.66 -8.69 -6.28
CA LYS A 45 -6.24 -7.98 -7.51
C LYS A 45 -6.26 -6.45 -7.35
N ASN A 46 -7.26 -5.92 -6.66
CA ASN A 46 -7.37 -4.47 -6.43
C ASN A 46 -6.25 -3.96 -5.49
N VAL A 47 -5.88 -4.73 -4.47
CA VAL A 47 -4.77 -4.38 -3.55
C VAL A 47 -3.46 -4.33 -4.32
N GLY A 48 -3.16 -5.32 -5.15
CA GLY A 48 -1.94 -5.34 -5.97
C GLY A 48 -1.85 -4.15 -6.92
N LYS A 49 -2.96 -3.83 -7.61
CA LYS A 49 -3.02 -2.65 -8.48
C LYS A 49 -2.78 -1.34 -7.71
N SER A 50 -3.37 -1.19 -6.52
CA SER A 50 -3.17 -0.01 -5.68
C SER A 50 -1.72 0.13 -5.23
N LYS A 51 -1.06 -0.96 -4.86
CA LYS A 51 0.37 -0.97 -4.50
C LYS A 51 1.24 -0.52 -5.67
N ARG A 52 1.01 -1.04 -6.87
CA ARG A 52 1.74 -0.63 -8.08
C ARG A 52 1.57 0.85 -8.38
N THR A 53 0.34 1.37 -8.29
CA THR A 53 0.06 2.80 -8.47
C THR A 53 0.79 3.65 -7.43
N ALA A 54 0.83 3.22 -6.17
CA ALA A 54 1.56 3.93 -5.11
C ALA A 54 3.07 3.92 -5.35
N ALA A 55 3.64 2.79 -5.80
CA ALA A 55 5.06 2.70 -6.14
C ALA A 55 5.41 3.63 -7.30
N HIS A 56 4.59 3.66 -8.36
CA HIS A 56 4.78 4.54 -9.50
C HIS A 56 4.76 6.02 -9.08
N ALA A 57 3.74 6.43 -8.32
CA ALA A 57 3.65 7.80 -7.81
C ALA A 57 4.84 8.21 -6.94
N GLN A 58 5.39 7.26 -6.16
CA GLN A 58 6.58 7.53 -5.35
C GLN A 58 7.83 7.68 -6.21
N ILE A 59 7.99 6.88 -7.26
CA ILE A 59 9.08 7.01 -8.23
C ILE A 59 9.02 8.39 -8.91
N GLU A 60 7.85 8.85 -9.33
CA GLU A 60 7.65 10.19 -9.91
C GLU A 60 8.04 11.32 -8.92
N ASN A 61 7.70 11.15 -7.63
CA ASN A 61 8.13 12.07 -6.59
C ASN A 61 9.66 12.13 -6.47
N PHE A 62 10.34 10.99 -6.52
CA PHE A 62 11.80 10.94 -6.49
C PHE A 62 12.41 11.58 -7.73
N MET A 63 11.86 11.32 -8.92
CA MET A 63 12.33 11.93 -10.15
C MET A 63 12.19 13.45 -10.10
N THR A 64 11.09 13.99 -9.60
CA THR A 64 10.89 15.43 -9.40
C THR A 64 11.94 16.03 -8.45
N ALA A 65 12.19 15.34 -7.34
CA ALA A 65 13.21 15.76 -6.36
C ALA A 65 14.63 15.70 -6.94
N LEU A 66 14.95 14.67 -7.76
CA LEU A 66 16.22 14.55 -8.47
C LEU A 66 16.43 15.67 -9.49
N VAL A 67 15.39 16.06 -10.21
CA VAL A 67 15.45 17.21 -11.14
C VAL A 67 15.75 18.51 -10.38
N SER A 68 15.11 18.72 -9.23
CA SER A 68 15.39 19.89 -8.37
C SER A 68 16.82 19.86 -7.83
N TYR A 69 17.29 18.70 -7.38
CA TYR A 69 18.68 18.52 -6.96
C TYR A 69 19.66 18.83 -8.10
N ASN A 70 19.41 18.30 -9.30
CA ASN A 70 20.25 18.56 -10.47
C ASN A 70 20.27 20.05 -10.86
N GLY A 71 19.14 20.74 -10.71
CA GLY A 71 19.06 22.18 -10.95
C GLY A 71 19.96 23.02 -10.03
N ASP A 72 20.07 22.63 -8.76
CA ASP A 72 20.90 23.33 -7.78
C ASP A 72 22.39 22.93 -7.87
N VAL A 73 22.66 21.64 -8.00
CA VAL A 73 24.02 21.07 -7.92
C VAL A 73 24.70 20.99 -9.27
N GLY A 74 23.93 20.95 -10.37
CA GLY A 74 24.42 20.86 -11.74
C GLY A 74 24.67 19.43 -12.24
N ALA A 75 24.40 18.40 -11.44
CA ALA A 75 24.52 16.99 -11.82
C ALA A 75 23.58 16.13 -10.99
N PHE A 76 23.17 14.97 -11.50
CA PHE A 76 22.45 13.97 -10.71
C PHE A 76 23.40 13.27 -9.71
N PRO A 77 22.90 12.79 -8.57
CA PRO A 77 23.70 12.05 -7.61
C PRO A 77 24.27 10.77 -8.25
N SER A 78 25.48 10.36 -7.86
CA SER A 78 26.00 9.06 -8.29
C SER A 78 25.20 7.89 -7.67
N THR A 79 25.32 6.70 -8.25
CA THR A 79 24.68 5.49 -7.71
C THR A 79 25.04 5.24 -6.25
N GLU A 80 26.30 5.51 -5.85
CA GLU A 80 26.81 5.30 -4.49
C GLU A 80 26.19 6.30 -3.50
N MET A 81 25.92 7.54 -3.94
CA MET A 81 25.22 8.54 -3.12
C MET A 81 23.77 8.15 -2.89
N GLY A 82 23.14 7.52 -3.88
CA GLY A 82 21.78 7.05 -3.80
C GLY A 82 20.74 8.16 -3.59
N LEU A 83 19.53 7.76 -3.24
CA LEU A 83 18.43 8.71 -2.99
C LEU A 83 18.55 9.48 -1.66
N GLN A 84 19.45 9.08 -0.75
CA GLN A 84 19.60 9.72 0.57
C GLN A 84 20.02 11.19 0.46
N VAL A 85 20.72 11.56 -0.60
CA VAL A 85 21.13 12.94 -0.85
C VAL A 85 19.97 13.90 -1.06
N LEU A 86 18.77 13.38 -1.39
CA LEU A 86 17.56 14.18 -1.49
C LEU A 86 17.06 14.65 -0.12
N ARG A 87 17.53 14.03 0.95
CA ARG A 87 17.13 14.31 2.32
C ARG A 87 18.26 14.89 3.17
N VAL A 88 19.45 14.36 3.02
CA VAL A 88 20.63 14.71 3.82
C VAL A 88 21.71 15.30 2.91
N LYS A 89 22.24 16.46 3.30
CA LYS A 89 23.32 17.12 2.57
C LYS A 89 24.58 16.26 2.56
N PRO A 90 25.13 15.87 1.40
CA PRO A 90 26.44 15.24 1.33
C PRO A 90 27.57 16.23 1.70
N GLU A 91 28.65 15.73 2.29
CA GLU A 91 29.78 16.57 2.72
C GLU A 91 30.46 17.31 1.56
N ASN A 92 30.52 16.70 0.38
CA ASN A 92 31.27 17.20 -0.77
C ASN A 92 30.39 17.92 -1.81
N VAL A 93 29.17 18.34 -1.45
CA VAL A 93 28.24 19.04 -2.37
C VAL A 93 28.00 20.48 -1.88
N ASN A 94 28.56 21.44 -2.59
CA ASN A 94 28.55 22.86 -2.16
C ASN A 94 27.19 23.55 -2.39
N ASN A 95 26.51 23.27 -3.51
CA ASN A 95 25.29 23.96 -3.94
C ASN A 95 24.02 23.24 -3.55
N TRP A 96 24.08 22.36 -2.55
CA TRP A 96 22.91 21.64 -2.08
C TRP A 96 21.96 22.58 -1.31
N SER A 97 20.75 22.78 -1.82
CA SER A 97 19.72 23.66 -1.26
C SER A 97 18.54 22.92 -0.63
N GLY A 98 18.64 21.59 -0.50
CA GLY A 98 17.58 20.75 0.07
C GLY A 98 17.28 20.99 1.55
N PRO A 99 16.43 20.19 2.17
CA PRO A 99 15.98 18.88 1.67
C PRO A 99 14.97 18.96 0.51
N TYR A 100 15.14 18.10 -0.49
CA TYR A 100 14.25 18.02 -1.67
C TYR A 100 13.05 17.11 -1.45
N LEU A 101 13.05 16.34 -0.36
CA LEU A 101 11.93 15.55 0.12
C LEU A 101 11.53 15.97 1.53
N MET A 102 10.24 16.11 1.77
CA MET A 102 9.69 16.49 3.08
C MET A 102 9.86 15.39 4.14
N LYS A 103 9.90 14.12 3.73
CA LYS A 103 10.01 12.95 4.60
C LYS A 103 11.22 12.12 4.20
N ASP A 104 11.61 11.21 5.09
CA ASP A 104 12.65 10.23 4.81
C ASP A 104 12.28 9.34 3.63
N ILE A 105 13.30 8.73 3.00
CA ILE A 105 13.07 7.86 1.84
C ILE A 105 12.24 6.67 2.28
N PRO A 106 10.98 6.53 1.81
CA PRO A 106 10.14 5.40 2.17
C PRO A 106 10.59 4.14 1.45
N GLN A 107 10.20 3.01 2.01
CA GLN A 107 10.23 1.74 1.30
C GLN A 107 9.09 1.69 0.26
N ASP A 108 9.21 0.76 -0.68
CA ASP A 108 8.13 0.49 -1.62
C ASP A 108 6.91 -0.15 -0.89
N PRO A 109 5.75 -0.28 -1.54
CA PRO A 109 4.55 -0.84 -0.93
C PRO A 109 4.66 -2.32 -0.51
N TRP A 110 5.75 -2.99 -0.86
CA TRP A 110 6.07 -4.36 -0.43
C TRP A 110 7.15 -4.42 0.66
N GLY A 111 7.62 -3.23 1.13
CA GLY A 111 8.57 -3.11 2.25
C GLY A 111 10.04 -3.25 1.83
N ARG A 112 10.39 -2.96 0.57
CA ARG A 112 11.76 -3.01 0.05
C ARG A 112 12.25 -1.62 -0.31
N PRO A 113 13.59 -1.39 -0.32
CA PRO A 113 14.16 -0.14 -0.81
C PRO A 113 13.97 -0.02 -2.32
N TYR A 114 13.78 1.22 -2.80
CA TYR A 114 13.89 1.54 -4.22
C TYR A 114 15.34 1.45 -4.66
N LEU A 115 15.58 0.83 -5.81
CA LEU A 115 16.90 0.80 -6.43
C LEU A 115 17.11 2.07 -7.22
N TYR A 116 18.28 2.68 -7.10
CA TYR A 116 18.68 3.88 -7.80
C TYR A 116 19.95 3.64 -8.59
N LYS A 117 20.00 4.13 -9.84
CA LYS A 117 21.17 4.03 -10.69
C LYS A 117 21.34 5.31 -11.51
N TYR A 118 22.55 5.86 -11.52
CA TYR A 118 22.98 6.93 -12.40
C TYR A 118 24.46 6.81 -12.75
N PRO A 119 24.85 6.88 -14.03
CA PRO A 119 23.96 7.00 -15.22
C PRO A 119 23.08 5.77 -15.41
N GLY A 120 21.90 5.98 -16.01
CA GLY A 120 20.98 4.92 -16.33
C GLY A 120 21.49 3.99 -17.42
N GLU A 121 20.86 2.82 -17.58
CA GLU A 121 21.10 1.88 -18.69
C GLU A 121 20.22 2.16 -19.91
N HIS A 122 19.06 2.83 -19.67
CA HIS A 122 18.07 3.12 -20.70
C HIS A 122 18.13 4.57 -21.20
N GLY A 123 19.17 5.34 -20.81
CA GLY A 123 19.40 6.73 -21.20
C GLY A 123 20.27 7.49 -20.22
N ASP A 124 20.43 8.82 -20.47
CA ASP A 124 21.25 9.70 -19.64
C ASP A 124 20.55 10.15 -18.33
N ALA A 125 19.30 9.76 -18.15
CA ALA A 125 18.54 10.08 -16.94
C ALA A 125 18.81 9.07 -15.83
N PRO A 126 18.61 9.44 -14.55
CA PRO A 126 18.67 8.50 -13.46
C PRO A 126 17.50 7.48 -13.53
N GLU A 127 17.77 6.28 -13.10
CA GLU A 127 16.83 5.19 -13.07
C GLU A 127 16.44 4.83 -11.63
N ILE A 128 15.14 4.62 -11.41
CA ILE A 128 14.58 4.16 -10.15
C ILE A 128 13.69 2.96 -10.42
N VAL A 129 13.86 1.91 -9.61
CA VAL A 129 13.14 0.65 -9.76
C VAL A 129 12.57 0.20 -8.41
N SER A 130 11.32 -0.24 -8.42
CA SER A 130 10.75 -1.15 -7.41
C SER A 130 10.57 -2.52 -8.04
N LEU A 131 11.07 -3.56 -7.38
CA LEU A 131 11.04 -4.95 -7.87
C LEU A 131 9.69 -5.66 -7.67
N GLY A 132 8.61 -4.91 -7.53
CA GLY A 132 7.27 -5.48 -7.43
C GLY A 132 7.06 -6.40 -6.23
N ALA A 133 6.09 -7.31 -6.33
CA ALA A 133 5.67 -8.14 -5.20
C ALA A 133 6.67 -9.23 -4.83
N ASP A 134 7.39 -9.81 -5.77
CA ASP A 134 8.34 -10.91 -5.54
C ASP A 134 9.76 -10.43 -5.19
N GLY A 135 10.11 -9.18 -5.51
CA GLY A 135 11.45 -8.62 -5.26
C GLY A 135 12.53 -9.19 -6.16
N GLN A 136 12.14 -9.70 -7.33
CA GLN A 136 13.05 -10.21 -8.36
C GLN A 136 12.96 -9.34 -9.60
N PRO A 137 14.06 -9.13 -10.34
CA PRO A 137 14.03 -8.40 -11.59
C PRO A 137 13.11 -9.06 -12.63
N GLY A 138 12.28 -8.24 -13.29
CA GLY A 138 11.34 -8.69 -14.33
C GLY A 138 9.95 -8.99 -13.79
N GLY A 139 9.38 -10.17 -14.12
CA GLY A 139 8.07 -10.61 -13.68
C GLY A 139 6.90 -10.04 -14.49
N GLU A 140 5.70 -10.49 -14.15
CA GLU A 140 4.44 -10.05 -14.76
C GLU A 140 3.37 -9.73 -13.70
N GLY A 141 2.39 -8.91 -14.06
CA GLY A 141 1.28 -8.55 -13.17
C GLY A 141 1.74 -7.83 -11.91
N GLU A 142 1.49 -8.38 -10.72
CA GLU A 142 1.92 -7.82 -9.44
C GLU A 142 3.43 -7.94 -9.19
N ASN A 143 4.07 -8.92 -9.83
CA ASN A 143 5.51 -9.18 -9.74
C ASN A 143 6.33 -8.31 -10.70
N ALA A 144 5.69 -7.70 -11.70
CA ALA A 144 6.43 -6.88 -12.66
C ALA A 144 7.07 -5.67 -11.99
N ASP A 145 8.30 -5.38 -12.38
CA ASP A 145 9.02 -4.18 -11.95
C ASP A 145 8.24 -2.90 -12.25
N ILE A 146 8.39 -1.92 -11.39
CA ILE A 146 7.92 -0.56 -11.61
C ILE A 146 9.15 0.32 -11.80
N VAL A 147 9.26 0.92 -12.97
CA VAL A 147 10.48 1.59 -13.45
C VAL A 147 10.20 3.04 -13.83
N SER A 148 11.21 3.91 -13.68
CA SER A 148 11.10 5.35 -13.96
C SER A 148 11.09 5.69 -15.46
N TRP A 149 11.58 4.82 -16.33
CA TRP A 149 11.71 5.07 -17.77
C TRP A 149 10.56 4.52 -18.63
N SER A 150 9.56 3.92 -18.02
CA SER A 150 8.39 3.36 -18.72
C SER A 150 7.09 3.96 -18.20
N ASN A 151 6.32 4.59 -19.10
CA ASN A 151 4.99 5.13 -18.85
C ASN A 151 3.87 4.09 -19.06
N LYS A 152 4.05 2.84 -18.60
CA LYS A 152 3.01 1.80 -18.71
C LYS A 152 2.25 1.60 -17.41
#